data_4515b98a2d5b9e8fbc87f6d78cbde98b
#
_entry.id   4515b98a2d5b9e8fbc87f6d78cbde98b
#
_cell.length_a   1.000
_cell.length_b   1.000
_cell.length_c   1.000
_cell.angle_alpha   90.00
_cell.angle_beta   90.00
_cell.angle_gamma   90.00
#
_symmetry.space_group_name_H-M   'P 1'
#
loop_
_entity.id
_entity.type
_entity.pdbx_description
1 polymer ?
#
loop_
_entity_poly.entity_id
_entity_poly.type
_entity_poly.pdbx_seq_one_letter_code
_entity_poly.pdbx_strand_id
1 'polypeptide(L)'
;MKEIIEGTSIAHEFQHIYACSFLYNVDGIAYWPAVAVNYTNKTQFIFKINKGVEAVYDTRRVIQYMEENLRPVPFKRMIYVGDGMTDIPCMKLVKNYGGHSIAVYNPDDKGKRKEMNTLIRDNRVNFVCAADYSEGSEMDTVVKSIMDKIAADMRLEQLEAERV
;
A
#
# COMPACT_ATOMS: atom_id res chain seq x y z
N MET A 1 -11.60 -3.49 -9.43
CA MET A 1 -10.77 -3.86 -8.26
C MET A 1 -11.58 -3.91 -6.98
N LYS A 2 -12.27 -2.82 -6.58
CA LYS A 2 -13.09 -2.79 -5.36
C LYS A 2 -14.12 -3.93 -5.36
N GLU A 3 -14.94 -4.03 -6.38
CA GLU A 3 -15.94 -5.09 -6.56
C GLU A 3 -15.35 -6.51 -6.50
N ILE A 4 -14.12 -6.70 -7.03
CA ILE A 4 -13.45 -7.99 -6.97
C ILE A 4 -13.13 -8.35 -5.51
N ILE A 5 -12.57 -7.40 -4.74
CA ILE A 5 -12.24 -7.62 -3.33
C ILE A 5 -13.52 -7.85 -2.51
N GLU A 6 -14.55 -7.05 -2.73
CA GLU A 6 -15.85 -7.17 -2.04
C GLU A 6 -16.55 -8.51 -2.33
N GLY A 7 -16.24 -9.16 -3.47
CA GLY A 7 -16.72 -10.50 -3.82
C GLY A 7 -15.91 -11.65 -3.21
N THR A 8 -14.85 -11.38 -2.45
CA THR A 8 -14.01 -12.42 -1.83
C THR A 8 -14.46 -12.73 -0.40
N SER A 9 -14.06 -13.91 0.11
CA SER A 9 -14.31 -14.31 1.49
C SER A 9 -13.59 -13.45 2.53
N ILE A 10 -12.56 -12.67 2.12
CA ILE A 10 -11.78 -11.79 2.98
C ILE A 10 -12.22 -10.33 2.90
N ALA A 11 -13.33 -10.01 2.23
CA ALA A 11 -13.82 -8.63 2.09
C ALA A 11 -13.96 -7.90 3.42
N HIS A 12 -14.36 -8.63 4.47
CA HIS A 12 -14.56 -8.10 5.82
C HIS A 12 -13.26 -7.67 6.54
N GLU A 13 -12.10 -8.07 6.04
CA GLU A 13 -10.79 -7.65 6.57
C GLU A 13 -10.41 -6.22 6.12
N PHE A 14 -11.08 -5.68 5.10
CA PHE A 14 -10.79 -4.36 4.56
C PHE A 14 -11.73 -3.30 5.13
N GLN A 15 -11.21 -2.39 5.94
CA GLN A 15 -11.99 -1.25 6.43
C GLN A 15 -12.32 -0.26 5.32
N HIS A 16 -11.39 -0.04 4.37
CA HIS A 16 -11.58 0.86 3.25
C HIS A 16 -10.79 0.42 2.02
N ILE A 17 -11.38 0.61 0.84
CA ILE A 17 -10.77 0.26 -0.44
C ILE A 17 -10.77 1.49 -1.34
N TYR A 18 -9.59 2.05 -1.62
CA TYR A 18 -9.42 3.13 -2.60
C TYR A 18 -9.19 2.52 -3.98
N ALA A 19 -10.10 2.76 -4.89
CA ALA A 19 -10.01 2.27 -6.26
C ALA A 19 -10.56 3.31 -7.24
N CYS A 20 -10.16 3.22 -8.51
CA CYS A 20 -10.84 3.97 -9.58
C CYS A 20 -12.29 3.57 -9.63
N SER A 21 -13.18 4.55 -9.83
CA SER A 21 -14.62 4.34 -9.96
C SER A 21 -15.23 5.31 -10.95
N PHE A 22 -16.41 4.96 -11.47
CA PHE A 22 -17.21 5.80 -12.32
C PHE A 22 -18.48 6.25 -11.61
N LEU A 23 -19.03 7.39 -12.06
CA LEU A 23 -20.42 7.74 -11.82
C LEU A 23 -21.28 7.09 -12.90
N TYR A 24 -22.44 6.59 -12.50
CA TYR A 24 -23.41 5.95 -13.37
C TYR A 24 -24.68 6.80 -13.44
N ASN A 25 -25.29 6.86 -14.61
CA ASN A 25 -26.62 7.47 -14.78
C ASN A 25 -27.73 6.53 -14.28
N VAL A 26 -28.97 6.96 -14.39
CA VAL A 26 -30.15 6.18 -13.95
C VAL A 26 -30.32 4.85 -14.70
N ASP A 27 -29.75 4.74 -15.89
CA ASP A 27 -29.77 3.53 -16.73
C ASP A 27 -28.60 2.60 -16.43
N GLY A 28 -27.74 2.93 -15.44
CA GLY A 28 -26.55 2.14 -15.10
C GLY A 28 -25.37 2.32 -16.07
N ILE A 29 -25.38 3.35 -16.91
CA ILE A 29 -24.31 3.64 -17.86
C ILE A 29 -23.27 4.54 -17.19
N ALA A 30 -21.99 4.13 -17.22
CA ALA A 30 -20.89 4.92 -16.74
C ALA A 30 -20.70 6.17 -17.63
N TYR A 31 -20.72 7.35 -17.03
CA TYR A 31 -20.61 8.60 -17.80
C TYR A 31 -19.46 9.53 -17.35
N TRP A 32 -18.94 9.35 -16.13
CA TRP A 32 -17.85 10.18 -15.62
C TRP A 32 -16.94 9.42 -14.65
N PRO A 33 -15.63 9.62 -14.67
CA PRO A 33 -14.73 9.07 -13.66
C PRO A 33 -14.92 9.81 -12.33
N ALA A 34 -15.51 9.12 -11.34
CA ALA A 34 -15.70 9.67 -10.00
C ALA A 34 -14.39 9.74 -9.21
N VAL A 35 -13.58 8.68 -9.33
CA VAL A 35 -12.26 8.57 -8.69
C VAL A 35 -11.26 8.02 -9.70
N ALA A 36 -10.15 8.70 -9.88
CA ALA A 36 -9.02 8.24 -10.67
C ALA A 36 -7.77 8.15 -9.79
N VAL A 37 -7.32 6.94 -9.51
CA VAL A 37 -6.04 6.69 -8.85
C VAL A 37 -5.00 6.44 -9.95
N ASN A 38 -4.03 7.33 -10.07
CA ASN A 38 -2.99 7.26 -11.09
C ASN A 38 -1.61 7.67 -10.54
N TYR A 39 -0.59 7.62 -11.38
CA TYR A 39 0.80 7.89 -10.97
C TYR A 39 1.02 9.29 -10.37
N THR A 40 0.17 10.27 -10.68
CA THR A 40 0.33 11.65 -10.16
C THR A 40 -0.24 11.82 -8.77
N ASN A 41 -1.16 10.95 -8.34
CA ASN A 41 -1.86 11.10 -7.05
C ASN A 41 -1.77 9.88 -6.12
N LYS A 42 -1.12 8.77 -6.53
CA LYS A 42 -0.94 7.59 -5.65
C LYS A 42 -0.35 7.95 -4.27
N THR A 43 0.63 8.84 -4.22
CA THR A 43 1.24 9.27 -2.95
C THR A 43 0.24 9.99 -2.05
N GLN A 44 -0.71 10.74 -2.62
CA GLN A 44 -1.77 11.39 -1.85
C GLN A 44 -2.69 10.37 -1.18
N PHE A 45 -2.98 9.25 -1.85
CA PHE A 45 -3.76 8.16 -1.24
C PHE A 45 -3.00 7.49 -0.09
N ILE A 46 -1.68 7.35 -0.18
CA ILE A 46 -0.87 6.86 0.94
C ILE A 46 -0.99 7.81 2.16
N PHE A 47 -0.94 9.12 1.95
CA PHE A 47 -1.15 10.08 3.03
C PHE A 47 -2.59 10.08 3.56
N LYS A 48 -3.60 9.83 2.71
CA LYS A 48 -4.99 9.63 3.15
C LYS A 48 -5.10 8.43 4.10
N ILE A 49 -4.53 7.30 3.71
CA ILE A 49 -4.47 6.09 4.55
C ILE A 49 -3.76 6.41 5.87
N ASN A 50 -2.58 7.04 5.80
CA ASN A 50 -1.78 7.40 6.97
C ASN A 50 -2.58 8.22 8.00
N LYS A 51 -3.42 9.15 7.53
CA LYS A 51 -4.20 10.07 8.37
C LYS A 51 -5.65 9.64 8.60
N GLY A 52 -6.07 8.47 8.12
CA GLY A 52 -7.45 8.00 8.25
C GLY A 52 -8.47 8.89 7.53
N VAL A 53 -8.11 9.46 6.38
CA VAL A 53 -9.00 10.32 5.58
C VAL A 53 -9.69 9.49 4.52
N GLU A 54 -10.88 9.01 4.79
CA GLU A 54 -11.63 8.14 3.88
C GLU A 54 -12.20 8.89 2.66
N ALA A 55 -12.62 10.14 2.84
CA ALA A 55 -13.20 10.92 1.76
C ALA A 55 -12.15 11.28 0.70
N VAL A 56 -12.33 10.79 -0.53
CA VAL A 56 -11.36 10.97 -1.63
C VAL A 56 -11.14 12.45 -1.97
N TYR A 57 -12.17 13.27 -1.85
CA TYR A 57 -12.13 14.70 -2.15
C TYR A 57 -11.64 15.58 -0.98
N ASP A 58 -11.48 15.03 0.23
CA ASP A 58 -11.01 15.79 1.38
C ASP A 58 -9.49 15.97 1.33
N THR A 59 -9.04 16.99 0.63
CA THR A 59 -7.64 17.38 0.54
C THR A 59 -7.18 18.17 1.77
N ARG A 60 -8.11 18.89 2.43
CA ARG A 60 -7.78 19.74 3.58
C ARG A 60 -7.24 18.93 4.74
N ARG A 61 -7.90 17.85 5.13
CA ARG A 61 -7.44 16.95 6.21
C ARG A 61 -6.12 16.26 5.88
N VAL A 62 -5.85 15.98 4.61
CA VAL A 62 -4.57 15.39 4.18
C VAL A 62 -3.40 16.35 4.41
N ILE A 63 -3.59 17.64 4.14
CA ILE A 63 -2.54 18.67 4.26
C ILE A 63 -2.36 19.10 5.73
N GLN A 64 -3.43 19.06 6.53
CA GLN A 64 -3.39 19.50 7.93
C GLN A 64 -2.32 18.70 8.71
N TYR A 65 -1.57 19.39 9.57
CA TYR A 65 -0.62 18.74 10.47
C TYR A 65 -1.33 17.76 11.41
N MET A 66 -0.73 16.58 11.58
CA MET A 66 -1.16 15.55 12.52
C MET A 66 0.09 14.91 13.12
N GLU A 67 0.17 14.88 14.44
CA GLU A 67 1.25 14.22 15.16
C GLU A 67 1.35 12.73 14.75
N GLU A 68 2.55 12.19 14.76
CA GLU A 68 2.80 10.85 14.24
C GLU A 68 2.10 9.75 15.05
N ASN A 69 2.08 9.92 16.37
CA ASN A 69 1.42 9.02 17.33
C ASN A 69 -0.12 9.01 17.20
N LEU A 70 -0.70 10.07 16.60
CA LEU A 70 -2.15 10.18 16.37
C LEU A 70 -2.58 9.66 15.00
N ARG A 71 -1.65 9.23 14.15
CA ARG A 71 -1.97 8.73 12.81
C ARG A 71 -2.55 7.31 12.89
N PRO A 72 -3.75 7.07 12.37
CA PRO A 72 -4.40 5.74 12.43
C PRO A 72 -3.58 4.64 11.78
N VAL A 73 -2.90 4.94 10.66
CA VAL A 73 -2.04 3.98 9.96
C VAL A 73 -0.64 4.59 9.80
N PRO A 74 0.26 4.45 10.78
CA PRO A 74 1.63 4.91 10.67
C PRO A 74 2.36 4.23 9.50
N PHE A 75 3.27 4.94 8.84
CA PHE A 75 4.03 4.40 7.70
C PHE A 75 4.72 3.08 8.03
N LYS A 76 5.28 2.94 9.24
CA LYS A 76 5.96 1.72 9.71
C LYS A 76 5.07 0.46 9.69
N ARG A 77 3.74 0.62 9.62
CA ARG A 77 2.76 -0.46 9.51
C ARG A 77 2.23 -0.65 8.08
N MET A 78 2.82 0.04 7.10
CA MET A 78 2.40 -0.07 5.70
C MET A 78 3.28 -1.07 4.94
N ILE A 79 2.63 -1.85 4.08
CA ILE A 79 3.27 -2.67 3.06
C ILE A 79 2.80 -2.12 1.72
N TYR A 80 3.73 -1.66 0.88
CA TYR A 80 3.43 -1.21 -0.48
C TYR A 80 3.95 -2.23 -1.48
N VAL A 81 3.06 -2.75 -2.31
CA VAL A 81 3.41 -3.66 -3.41
C VAL A 81 3.14 -2.94 -4.73
N GLY A 82 4.10 -2.96 -5.64
CA GLY A 82 3.95 -2.34 -6.96
C GLY A 82 4.76 -3.05 -8.03
N ASP A 83 4.30 -3.00 -9.26
CA ASP A 83 4.86 -3.72 -10.41
C ASP A 83 5.50 -2.81 -11.46
N GLY A 84 5.38 -1.49 -11.30
CA GLY A 84 5.76 -0.54 -12.33
C GLY A 84 6.64 0.61 -11.87
N MET A 85 7.27 1.26 -12.85
CA MET A 85 8.09 2.45 -12.64
C MET A 85 7.30 3.60 -11.99
N THR A 86 6.01 3.67 -12.24
CA THR A 86 5.09 4.67 -11.67
C THR A 86 4.83 4.47 -10.18
N ASP A 87 5.15 3.31 -9.63
CA ASP A 87 5.02 2.98 -8.21
C ASP A 87 6.27 3.36 -7.38
N ILE A 88 7.39 3.60 -8.05
CA ILE A 88 8.67 3.89 -7.38
C ILE A 88 8.57 5.06 -6.38
N PRO A 89 7.91 6.20 -6.69
CA PRO A 89 7.75 7.27 -5.71
C PRO A 89 7.03 6.82 -4.44
N CYS A 90 6.00 5.99 -4.59
CA CYS A 90 5.22 5.42 -3.48
C CYS A 90 6.04 4.43 -2.66
N MET A 91 6.75 3.53 -3.33
CA MET A 91 7.64 2.55 -2.69
C MET A 91 8.71 3.25 -1.86
N LYS A 92 9.37 4.27 -2.45
CA LYS A 92 10.41 5.05 -1.77
C LYS A 92 9.84 5.84 -0.59
N LEU A 93 8.66 6.43 -0.76
CA LEU A 93 7.96 7.15 0.31
C LEU A 93 7.74 6.22 1.51
N VAL A 94 7.07 5.09 1.31
CA VAL A 94 6.75 4.13 2.37
C VAL A 94 8.03 3.64 3.05
N LYS A 95 9.05 3.24 2.26
CA LYS A 95 10.35 2.81 2.80
C LYS A 95 11.04 3.89 3.64
N ASN A 96 11.09 5.13 3.16
CA ASN A 96 11.79 6.22 3.85
C ASN A 96 11.17 6.58 5.19
N TYR A 97 9.87 6.31 5.36
CA TYR A 97 9.14 6.54 6.61
C TYR A 97 9.00 5.26 7.47
N GLY A 98 9.86 4.26 7.23
CA GLY A 98 9.96 3.05 8.07
C GLY A 98 8.98 1.93 7.72
N GLY A 99 8.16 2.10 6.67
CA GLY A 99 7.33 1.04 6.14
C GLY A 99 8.09 0.09 5.20
N HIS A 100 7.38 -0.82 4.60
CA HIS A 100 7.94 -1.87 3.75
C HIS A 100 7.42 -1.74 2.32
N SER A 101 8.33 -1.81 1.35
CA SER A 101 8.00 -1.76 -0.06
C SER A 101 8.56 -2.95 -0.82
N ILE A 102 7.73 -3.54 -1.66
CA ILE A 102 8.04 -4.74 -2.44
C ILE A 102 7.76 -4.40 -3.91
N ALA A 103 8.80 -4.47 -4.74
CA ALA A 103 8.63 -4.42 -6.18
C ALA A 103 8.41 -5.83 -6.71
N VAL A 104 7.33 -6.03 -7.48
CA VAL A 104 7.02 -7.33 -8.07
C VAL A 104 7.25 -7.31 -9.58
N TYR A 105 7.65 -8.46 -10.12
CA TYR A 105 7.87 -8.63 -11.55
C TYR A 105 7.24 -9.92 -12.05
N ASN A 106 6.87 -9.95 -13.34
CA ASN A 106 6.42 -11.18 -13.97
C ASN A 106 7.60 -12.17 -14.09
N PRO A 107 7.54 -13.37 -13.48
CA PRO A 107 8.63 -14.35 -13.54
C PRO A 107 8.96 -14.84 -14.95
N ASP A 108 8.01 -14.76 -15.88
CA ASP A 108 8.18 -15.16 -17.28
C ASP A 108 8.99 -14.14 -18.09
N ASP A 109 9.17 -12.92 -17.58
CA ASP A 109 9.91 -11.86 -18.25
C ASP A 109 11.42 -11.99 -18.00
N LYS A 110 12.12 -12.54 -18.97
CA LYS A 110 13.56 -12.79 -18.89
C LYS A 110 14.34 -11.50 -18.67
N GLY A 111 15.10 -11.46 -17.60
CA GLY A 111 15.94 -10.29 -17.24
C GLY A 111 15.26 -9.26 -16.36
N LYS A 112 13.93 -9.30 -16.19
CA LYS A 112 13.19 -8.34 -15.38
C LYS A 112 13.65 -8.32 -13.92
N ARG A 113 13.95 -9.47 -13.33
CA ARG A 113 14.51 -9.55 -11.97
C ARG A 113 15.80 -8.73 -11.84
N LYS A 114 16.70 -8.81 -12.83
CA LYS A 114 17.97 -8.07 -12.81
C LYS A 114 17.75 -6.56 -12.92
N GLU A 115 16.81 -6.15 -13.76
CA GLU A 115 16.40 -4.73 -13.88
C GLU A 115 15.81 -4.23 -12.56
N MET A 116 14.85 -4.97 -12.00
CA MET A 116 14.17 -4.57 -10.75
C MET A 116 15.13 -4.55 -9.54
N ASN A 117 16.15 -5.41 -9.50
CA ASN A 117 17.17 -5.40 -8.45
C ASN A 117 17.99 -4.09 -8.42
N THR A 118 17.96 -3.29 -9.50
CA THR A 118 18.55 -1.94 -9.45
C THR A 118 17.85 -1.07 -8.43
N LEU A 119 16.55 -1.26 -8.22
CA LEU A 119 15.75 -0.51 -7.24
C LEU A 119 16.23 -0.74 -5.79
N ILE A 120 16.74 -1.94 -5.48
CA ILE A 120 17.36 -2.23 -4.19
C ILE A 120 18.69 -1.48 -4.07
N ARG A 121 19.55 -1.54 -5.08
CA ARG A 121 20.85 -0.85 -5.10
C ARG A 121 20.70 0.66 -5.01
N ASP A 122 19.68 1.20 -5.65
CA ASP A 122 19.34 2.63 -5.63
C ASP A 122 18.58 3.03 -4.36
N ASN A 123 18.44 2.11 -3.40
CA ASN A 123 17.73 2.30 -2.13
C ASN A 123 16.28 2.77 -2.31
N ARG A 124 15.57 2.28 -3.34
CA ARG A 124 14.20 2.67 -3.66
C ARG A 124 13.15 1.74 -3.08
N VAL A 125 13.48 0.44 -2.93
CA VAL A 125 12.59 -0.59 -2.37
C VAL A 125 13.30 -1.42 -1.31
N ASN A 126 12.54 -2.14 -0.49
CA ASN A 126 13.10 -3.09 0.47
C ASN A 126 13.34 -4.46 -0.19
N PHE A 127 12.39 -4.92 -1.00
CA PHE A 127 12.42 -6.25 -1.60
C PHE A 127 12.02 -6.21 -3.08
N VAL A 128 12.49 -7.21 -3.83
CA VAL A 128 12.09 -7.49 -5.20
C VAL A 128 11.73 -8.96 -5.28
N CYS A 129 10.48 -9.28 -5.56
CA CYS A 129 9.96 -10.64 -5.61
C CYS A 129 9.30 -10.93 -6.96
N ALA A 130 9.26 -12.20 -7.36
CA ALA A 130 8.39 -12.63 -8.43
C ALA A 130 6.91 -12.39 -8.03
N ALA A 131 6.04 -12.10 -8.99
CA ALA A 131 4.60 -11.97 -8.78
C ALA A 131 3.95 -13.36 -8.63
N ASP A 132 4.48 -14.15 -7.72
CA ASP A 132 3.98 -15.45 -7.29
C ASP A 132 3.43 -15.32 -5.87
N TYR A 133 2.10 -15.41 -5.75
CA TYR A 133 1.38 -15.24 -4.50
C TYR A 133 0.96 -16.58 -3.87
N SER A 134 1.52 -17.70 -4.38
CA SER A 134 1.26 -19.02 -3.82
C SER A 134 1.89 -19.19 -2.43
N GLU A 135 1.32 -20.07 -1.63
CA GLU A 135 1.85 -20.40 -0.32
C GLU A 135 3.27 -20.97 -0.43
N GLY A 136 4.19 -20.46 0.43
CA GLY A 136 5.60 -20.83 0.42
C GLY A 136 6.46 -20.15 -0.63
N SER A 137 5.89 -19.28 -1.47
CA SER A 137 6.65 -18.48 -2.42
C SER A 137 7.56 -17.45 -1.73
N GLU A 138 8.50 -16.84 -2.48
CA GLU A 138 9.33 -15.75 -1.97
C GLU A 138 8.47 -14.58 -1.49
N MET A 139 7.41 -14.23 -2.24
CA MET A 139 6.47 -13.15 -1.89
C MET A 139 5.70 -13.47 -0.61
N ASP A 140 5.16 -14.67 -0.48
CA ASP A 140 4.45 -15.13 0.71
C ASP A 140 5.35 -15.06 1.95
N THR A 141 6.58 -15.57 1.84
CA THR A 141 7.58 -15.57 2.93
C THR A 141 7.93 -14.14 3.37
N VAL A 142 8.18 -13.24 2.40
CA VAL A 142 8.52 -11.84 2.68
C VAL A 142 7.37 -11.13 3.36
N VAL A 143 6.13 -11.26 2.85
CA VAL A 143 4.96 -10.59 3.42
C VAL A 143 4.69 -11.09 4.84
N LYS A 144 4.70 -12.40 5.09
CA LYS A 144 4.51 -12.99 6.41
C LYS A 144 5.58 -12.48 7.39
N SER A 145 6.84 -12.45 6.99
CA SER A 145 7.95 -11.95 7.84
C SER A 145 7.78 -10.46 8.19
N ILE A 146 7.30 -9.64 7.24
CA ILE A 146 7.00 -8.23 7.51
C ILE A 146 5.83 -8.12 8.50
N MET A 147 4.78 -8.91 8.33
CA MET A 147 3.62 -8.90 9.24
C MET A 147 4.02 -9.32 10.65
N ASP A 148 4.84 -10.36 10.80
CA ASP A 148 5.37 -10.81 12.10
C ASP A 148 6.18 -9.70 12.77
N LYS A 149 7.04 -9.00 12.01
CA LYS A 149 7.80 -7.86 12.52
C LYS A 149 6.86 -6.74 12.99
N ILE A 150 5.89 -6.35 12.18
CA ILE A 150 4.92 -5.30 12.54
C ILE A 150 4.17 -5.69 13.82
N ALA A 151 3.73 -6.95 13.93
CA ALA A 151 3.03 -7.45 15.11
C ALA A 151 3.93 -7.42 16.37
N ALA A 152 5.21 -7.77 16.24
CA ALA A 152 6.17 -7.71 17.34
C ALA A 152 6.43 -6.27 17.77
N ASP A 153 6.64 -5.34 16.83
CA ASP A 153 6.84 -3.92 17.11
C ASP A 153 5.63 -3.31 17.82
N MET A 154 4.40 -3.63 17.36
CA MET A 154 3.15 -3.18 18.01
C MET A 154 3.03 -3.69 19.46
N ARG A 155 3.43 -4.95 19.71
CA ARG A 155 3.42 -5.51 21.06
C ARG A 155 4.40 -4.79 21.98
N LEU A 156 5.58 -4.45 21.49
CA LEU A 156 6.57 -3.68 22.26
C LEU A 156 6.03 -2.27 22.60
N GLU A 157 5.43 -1.59 21.63
CA GLU A 157 4.80 -0.26 21.84
C GLU A 157 3.71 -0.31 22.91
N GLN A 158 2.90 -1.37 22.93
CA GLN A 158 1.88 -1.55 23.97
C GLN A 158 2.50 -1.75 25.36
N LEU A 159 3.53 -2.59 25.46
CA LEU A 159 4.23 -2.83 26.73
C LEU A 159 4.94 -1.58 27.25
N GLU A 160 5.45 -0.73 26.36
CA GLU A 160 6.04 0.56 26.73
C GLU A 160 4.99 1.52 27.25
N ALA A 161 3.82 1.61 26.59
CA ALA A 161 2.72 2.49 27.01
C ALA A 161 2.11 2.09 28.36
N GLU A 162 2.09 0.80 28.71
CA GLU A 162 1.59 0.30 30.00
C GLU A 162 2.51 0.63 31.20
N ARG A 163 3.73 1.10 30.94
CA ARG A 163 4.72 1.44 31.98
C ARG A 163 4.74 2.92 32.37
N VAL A 164 3.98 3.74 31.66
CA VAL A 164 3.84 5.19 31.91
C VAL A 164 2.50 5.47 32.60
#